data_d0bade614c67436fbe6948395b9fd5ca
#
_entry.id   d0bade614c67436fbe6948395b9fd5ca
#
_cell.length_a   1.000
_cell.length_b   1.000
_cell.length_c   1.000
_cell.angle_alpha   90.00
_cell.angle_beta   90.00
_cell.angle_gamma   90.00
#
_symmetry.space_group_name_H-M   'P 1'
#
loop_
_entity.id
_entity.type
_entity.pdbx_description
1 polymer ?
#
loop_
_entity_poly.entity_id
_entity_poly.type
_entity_poly.pdbx_seq_one_letter_code
_entity_poly.pdbx_strand_id
1 'polypeptide(L)'
;MNTKTRNSLLLFLTATIWGLAFVAQSVGGRQTGPFTFNGIRTILGGIVLIPYIMFNDRKYKNNGNNEDKDKASLKTLITGGILCGIILCIAGNFQQMGLIYTSVGKSGFLTSLYILIVPVIGIFL
;
A
#
# COMPACT_ATOMS: atom_id res chain seq x y z
N MET A 1 -3.11 28.77 9.95
CA MET A 1 -2.72 27.48 10.56
C MET A 1 -1.26 27.24 10.21
N ASN A 2 -0.39 27.07 11.20
CA ASN A 2 1.05 26.94 10.98
C ASN A 2 1.33 25.65 10.19
N THR A 3 2.25 25.64 9.24
CA THR A 3 2.56 24.50 8.37
C THR A 3 2.93 23.26 9.19
N LYS A 4 3.61 23.45 10.31
CA LYS A 4 3.96 22.37 11.26
C LYS A 4 2.70 21.72 11.86
N THR A 5 1.74 22.50 12.32
CA THR A 5 0.48 22.02 12.92
C THR A 5 -0.35 21.25 11.89
N ARG A 6 -0.42 21.73 10.64
CA ARG A 6 -1.12 21.05 9.56
C ARG A 6 -0.51 19.68 9.25
N ASN A 7 0.81 19.61 9.15
CA ASN A 7 1.50 18.35 8.87
C ASN A 7 1.36 17.36 10.02
N SER A 8 1.43 17.80 11.29
CA SER A 8 1.19 16.96 12.45
C SER A 8 -0.24 16.42 12.49
N LEU A 9 -1.22 17.25 12.14
CA LEU A 9 -2.62 16.84 12.06
C LEU A 9 -2.86 15.79 10.97
N LEU A 10 -2.23 15.97 9.81
CA LEU A 10 -2.30 14.99 8.71
C LEU A 10 -1.67 13.65 9.09
N LEU A 11 -0.52 13.67 9.77
CA LEU A 11 0.13 12.46 10.29
C LEU A 11 -0.74 11.74 11.31
N PHE A 12 -1.34 12.48 12.24
CA PHE A 12 -2.26 11.91 13.23
C PHE A 12 -3.49 11.28 12.56
N LEU A 13 -4.09 11.98 11.60
CA LEU A 13 -5.22 11.45 10.82
C LEU A 13 -4.85 10.15 10.08
N THR A 14 -3.69 10.14 9.43
CA THR A 14 -3.20 8.96 8.72
C THR A 14 -2.98 7.80 9.68
N ALA A 15 -2.36 8.03 10.83
CA ALA A 15 -2.14 7.01 11.84
C ALA A 15 -3.47 6.44 12.38
N THR A 16 -4.47 7.29 12.58
CA THR A 16 -5.80 6.87 13.03
C THR A 16 -6.49 6.00 11.98
N ILE A 17 -6.46 6.40 10.70
CA ILE A 17 -7.03 5.62 9.60
C ILE A 17 -6.35 4.25 9.50
N TRP A 18 -5.02 4.20 9.62
CA TRP A 18 -4.27 2.95 9.61
C TRP A 18 -4.61 2.04 10.79
N GLY A 19 -4.72 2.60 11.99
CA GLY A 19 -5.13 1.85 13.19
C GLY A 19 -6.52 1.24 13.03
N LEU A 20 -7.48 1.99 12.54
CA LEU A 20 -8.84 1.50 12.25
C LEU A 20 -8.83 0.42 11.16
N ALA A 21 -7.99 0.57 10.14
CA ALA A 21 -7.84 -0.43 9.09
C ALA A 21 -7.32 -1.77 9.63
N PHE A 22 -6.39 -1.77 10.59
CA PHE A 22 -5.93 -2.99 11.25
C PHE A 22 -7.05 -3.71 12.01
N VAL A 23 -7.89 -2.97 12.73
CA VAL A 23 -9.05 -3.54 13.44
C VAL A 23 -10.03 -4.15 12.44
N ALA A 24 -10.37 -3.43 11.38
CA ALA A 24 -11.27 -3.91 10.33
C ALA A 24 -10.72 -5.18 9.64
N GLN A 25 -9.42 -5.23 9.37
CA GLN A 25 -8.75 -6.40 8.80
C GLN A 25 -8.79 -7.61 9.74
N SER A 26 -8.59 -7.40 11.03
CA SER A 26 -8.65 -8.48 12.03
C SER A 26 -10.05 -9.08 12.12
N VAL A 27 -11.08 -8.25 12.18
CA VAL A 27 -12.49 -8.69 12.27
C VAL A 27 -12.92 -9.36 10.96
N GLY A 28 -12.70 -8.72 9.82
CA GLY A 28 -13.08 -9.25 8.51
C GLY A 28 -12.34 -10.54 8.15
N GLY A 29 -11.04 -10.60 8.43
CA GLY A 29 -10.24 -11.80 8.15
C GLY A 29 -10.61 -13.01 8.99
N ARG A 30 -11.10 -12.81 10.21
CA ARG A 30 -11.61 -13.91 11.07
C ARG A 30 -12.94 -14.49 10.59
N GLN A 31 -13.79 -13.68 9.97
CA GLN A 31 -15.11 -14.10 9.50
C GLN A 31 -15.10 -14.73 8.11
N THR A 32 -14.30 -14.21 7.19
CA THR A 32 -14.27 -14.64 5.78
C THR A 32 -13.04 -15.46 5.39
N GLY A 33 -12.11 -15.59 6.31
CA GLY A 33 -10.80 -16.20 6.03
C GLY A 33 -9.78 -15.19 5.46
N PRO A 34 -8.48 -15.39 5.76
CA PRO A 34 -7.43 -14.43 5.46
C PRO A 34 -7.25 -14.18 3.96
N PHE A 35 -7.26 -15.24 3.17
CA PHE A 35 -7.03 -15.15 1.72
C PHE A 35 -8.20 -14.50 0.98
N THR A 36 -9.43 -14.87 1.33
CA THR A 36 -10.64 -14.32 0.72
C THR A 36 -10.76 -12.82 1.02
N PHE A 37 -10.55 -12.43 2.26
CA PHE A 37 -10.59 -11.02 2.66
C PHE A 37 -9.55 -10.18 1.94
N ASN A 38 -8.30 -10.67 1.90
CA ASN A 38 -7.20 -9.97 1.22
C ASN A 38 -7.41 -9.90 -0.30
N GLY A 39 -7.92 -10.97 -0.91
CA GLY A 39 -8.25 -11.03 -2.34
C GLY A 39 -9.31 -10.00 -2.73
N ILE A 40 -10.43 -9.96 -2.02
CA ILE A 40 -11.53 -9.02 -2.27
C ILE A 40 -11.03 -7.57 -2.13
N ARG A 41 -10.28 -7.27 -1.07
CA ARG A 41 -9.70 -5.95 -0.84
C ARG A 41 -8.77 -5.52 -1.96
N THR A 42 -7.91 -6.43 -2.44
CA THR A 42 -6.95 -6.14 -3.52
C THR A 42 -7.68 -5.88 -4.84
N ILE A 43 -8.70 -6.68 -5.15
CA ILE A 43 -9.53 -6.49 -6.36
C ILE A 43 -10.27 -5.15 -6.31
N LEU A 44 -10.91 -4.82 -5.19
CA LEU A 44 -11.59 -3.54 -5.01
C LEU A 44 -10.62 -2.36 -5.15
N GLY A 45 -9.43 -2.45 -4.55
CA GLY A 45 -8.38 -1.45 -4.69
C GLY A 45 -7.93 -1.27 -6.15
N GLY A 46 -7.75 -2.38 -6.88
CA GLY A 46 -7.43 -2.36 -8.30
C GLY A 46 -8.51 -1.68 -9.15
N ILE A 47 -9.78 -2.02 -8.92
CA ILE A 47 -10.91 -1.43 -9.65
C ILE A 47 -10.99 0.08 -9.43
N VAL A 48 -10.72 0.57 -8.22
CA VAL A 48 -10.73 2.01 -7.91
C VAL A 48 -9.54 2.74 -8.52
N LEU A 49 -8.38 2.07 -8.61
CA LEU A 49 -7.16 2.67 -9.18
C LEU A 49 -7.19 2.79 -10.71
N ILE A 50 -7.84 1.86 -11.42
CA ILE A 50 -7.91 1.86 -12.89
C ILE A 50 -8.47 3.19 -13.44
N PRO A 51 -9.65 3.68 -13.04
CA PRO A 51 -10.18 4.94 -13.55
C PRO A 51 -9.30 6.13 -13.17
N TYR A 52 -8.69 6.13 -11.98
CA TYR A 52 -7.79 7.19 -11.57
C TYR A 52 -6.56 7.28 -12.49
N ILE A 53 -5.94 6.14 -12.82
CA ILE A 53 -4.80 6.08 -13.74
C ILE A 53 -5.22 6.54 -15.14
N MET A 54 -6.35 6.07 -15.65
CA MET A 54 -6.86 6.46 -16.98
C MET A 54 -7.14 7.96 -17.09
N PHE A 55 -7.68 8.58 -16.04
CA PHE A 55 -7.89 10.04 -16.01
C PHE A 55 -6.58 10.82 -15.95
N ASN A 56 -5.61 10.31 -15.20
CA ASN A 56 -4.31 10.97 -15.03
C ASN A 56 -3.45 10.86 -16.30
N ASP A 57 -3.43 9.71 -16.96
CA ASP A 57 -2.71 9.49 -18.22
C ASP A 57 -3.23 10.38 -19.36
N ARG A 58 -4.55 10.60 -19.43
CA ARG A 58 -5.13 11.55 -20.39
C ARG A 58 -4.61 12.97 -20.20
N LYS A 59 -4.38 13.37 -18.95
CA LYS A 59 -3.86 14.69 -18.61
C LYS A 59 -2.37 14.84 -18.93
N TYR A 60 -1.61 13.75 -18.85
CA TYR A 60 -0.16 13.73 -19.12
C TYR A 60 0.13 13.69 -20.64
N LYS A 61 -0.67 12.97 -21.41
CA LYS A 61 -0.53 12.83 -22.87
C LYS A 61 -0.77 14.14 -23.63
N ASN A 62 -1.44 15.11 -23.01
CA ASN A 62 -1.72 16.42 -23.61
C ASN A 62 -0.52 17.40 -23.50
N ASN A 63 0.57 17.02 -22.84
CA ASN A 63 1.75 17.87 -22.59
C ASN A 63 2.99 17.47 -23.41
N GLY A 64 2.81 16.92 -24.61
CA GLY A 64 3.78 16.72 -25.68
C GLY A 64 5.24 16.48 -25.29
N ASN A 65 5.77 15.31 -25.63
CA ASN A 65 7.07 15.02 -26.23
C ASN A 65 7.62 13.63 -25.86
N ASN A 66 8.04 12.89 -26.92
CA ASN A 66 8.88 11.69 -26.93
C ASN A 66 8.18 10.36 -26.73
N GLU A 67 7.49 9.86 -27.78
CA GLU A 67 6.85 8.54 -27.83
C GLU A 67 7.81 7.35 -27.59
N ASP A 68 9.09 7.46 -27.91
CA ASP A 68 10.06 6.37 -27.72
C ASP A 68 10.56 6.24 -26.26
N LYS A 69 10.66 7.35 -25.54
CA LYS A 69 10.96 7.34 -24.10
C LYS A 69 9.77 6.85 -23.28
N ASP A 70 8.54 7.10 -23.74
CA ASP A 70 7.34 6.67 -23.05
C ASP A 70 7.14 5.15 -23.13
N LYS A 71 7.46 4.50 -24.26
CA LYS A 71 7.34 3.04 -24.41
C LYS A 71 8.34 2.26 -23.54
N ALA A 72 9.59 2.70 -23.46
CA ALA A 72 10.60 2.09 -22.60
C ALA A 72 10.28 2.30 -21.12
N SER A 73 9.82 3.49 -20.75
CA SER A 73 9.36 3.83 -19.40
C SER A 73 8.14 3.01 -18.98
N LEU A 74 7.15 2.84 -19.87
CA LEU A 74 5.95 2.06 -19.62
C LEU A 74 6.25 0.57 -19.39
N LYS A 75 7.15 -0.02 -20.19
CA LYS A 75 7.57 -1.42 -20.02
C LYS A 75 8.26 -1.64 -18.67
N THR A 76 9.15 -0.75 -18.29
CA THR A 76 9.83 -0.79 -16.98
C THR A 76 8.84 -0.60 -15.83
N LEU A 77 7.88 0.32 -15.97
CA LEU A 77 6.84 0.57 -14.98
C LEU A 77 5.93 -0.65 -14.79
N ILE A 78 5.50 -1.29 -15.87
CA ILE A 78 4.65 -2.48 -15.82
C ILE A 78 5.41 -3.66 -15.20
N THR A 79 6.66 -3.90 -15.63
CA THR A 79 7.48 -5.00 -15.09
C THR A 79 7.77 -4.79 -13.61
N GLY A 80 8.17 -3.58 -13.21
CA GLY A 80 8.40 -3.21 -11.82
C GLY A 80 7.11 -3.30 -10.98
N GLY A 81 5.98 -2.86 -11.53
CA GLY A 81 4.67 -2.93 -10.89
C GLY A 81 4.22 -4.38 -10.65
N ILE A 82 4.40 -5.27 -11.63
CA ILE A 82 4.06 -6.69 -11.49
C ILE A 82 4.95 -7.35 -10.42
N LEU A 83 6.26 -7.13 -10.47
CA LEU A 83 7.19 -7.69 -9.49
C LEU A 83 6.87 -7.21 -8.07
N CYS A 84 6.68 -5.92 -7.91
CA CYS A 84 6.31 -5.31 -6.63
C CYS A 84 4.94 -5.83 -6.14
N GLY A 85 3.97 -5.97 -7.05
CA GLY A 85 2.64 -6.51 -6.76
C GLY A 85 2.67 -7.96 -6.26
N ILE A 86 3.51 -8.81 -6.85
CA ILE A 86 3.69 -10.21 -6.40
C ILE A 86 4.29 -10.24 -4.99
N ILE A 87 5.34 -9.46 -4.74
CA ILE A 87 6.00 -9.41 -3.43
C ILE A 87 5.02 -8.90 -2.37
N LEU A 88 4.29 -7.82 -2.67
CA LEU A 88 3.29 -7.26 -1.76
C LEU A 88 2.11 -8.21 -1.52
N CYS A 89 1.70 -8.99 -2.52
CA CYS A 89 0.67 -10.00 -2.38
C CYS A 89 1.11 -11.09 -1.39
N ILE A 90 2.32 -11.60 -1.53
CA ILE A 90 2.89 -12.61 -0.63
C ILE A 90 3.01 -12.05 0.79
N ALA A 91 3.62 -10.87 0.94
CA ALA A 91 3.79 -10.22 2.23
C ALA A 91 2.45 -9.91 2.91
N GLY A 92 1.47 -9.42 2.15
CA GLY A 92 0.12 -9.12 2.64
C GLY A 92 -0.63 -10.35 3.13
N ASN A 93 -0.47 -11.49 2.46
CA ASN A 93 -1.08 -12.75 2.91
C ASN A 93 -0.44 -13.26 4.21
N PHE A 94 0.89 -13.21 4.34
CA PHE A 94 1.56 -13.55 5.61
C PHE A 94 1.15 -12.60 6.73
N GLN A 95 1.07 -11.31 6.46
CA GLN A 95 0.62 -10.32 7.43
C GLN A 95 -0.83 -10.59 7.88
N GLN A 96 -1.72 -10.91 6.94
CA GLN A 96 -3.12 -11.20 7.23
C GLN A 96 -3.27 -12.49 8.06
N MET A 97 -2.48 -13.52 7.78
CA MET A 97 -2.43 -14.72 8.63
C MET A 97 -1.95 -14.38 10.05
N GLY A 98 -0.88 -13.61 10.17
CA GLY A 98 -0.37 -13.16 11.47
C GLY A 98 -1.43 -12.38 12.27
N LEU A 99 -2.23 -11.56 11.61
CA LEU A 99 -3.27 -10.75 12.25
C LEU A 99 -4.42 -11.58 12.86
N ILE A 100 -4.69 -12.75 12.30
CA ILE A 100 -5.74 -13.68 12.80
C ILE A 100 -5.27 -14.42 14.06
N TYR A 101 -4.01 -14.84 14.08
CA TYR A 101 -3.42 -15.61 15.17
C TYR A 101 -2.84 -14.75 16.31
N THR A 102 -2.78 -13.43 16.11
CA THR A 102 -2.17 -12.50 17.06
C THR A 102 -3.16 -11.39 17.42
N SER A 103 -2.93 -10.70 18.54
CA SER A 103 -3.72 -9.51 18.87
C SER A 103 -3.36 -8.36 17.93
N VAL A 104 -4.36 -7.53 17.61
CA VAL A 104 -4.21 -6.35 16.72
C VAL A 104 -3.08 -5.43 17.18
N GLY A 105 -2.95 -5.23 18.52
CA GLY A 105 -1.89 -4.40 19.09
C GLY A 105 -0.48 -4.97 18.86
N LYS A 106 -0.29 -6.29 19.05
CA LYS A 106 1.01 -6.93 18.78
C LYS A 106 1.38 -6.88 17.29
N SER A 107 0.41 -7.10 16.41
CA SER A 107 0.62 -7.03 14.97
C SER A 107 0.95 -5.61 14.51
N GLY A 108 0.25 -4.60 15.04
CA GLY A 108 0.55 -3.20 14.77
C GLY A 108 1.94 -2.79 15.25
N PHE A 109 2.34 -3.23 16.45
CA PHE A 109 3.68 -2.98 16.97
C PHE A 109 4.78 -3.61 16.10
N LEU A 110 4.64 -4.88 15.73
CA LEU A 110 5.59 -5.57 14.84
C LEU A 110 5.67 -4.91 13.47
N THR A 111 4.52 -4.50 12.92
CA THR A 111 4.49 -3.77 11.65
C THR A 111 5.18 -2.42 11.77
N SER A 112 5.04 -1.71 12.89
CA SER A 112 5.73 -0.43 13.11
C SER A 112 7.25 -0.58 13.24
N LEU A 113 7.73 -1.77 13.62
CA LEU A 113 9.15 -2.04 13.80
C LEU A 113 9.93 -1.94 12.48
N TYR A 114 9.31 -2.22 11.33
CA TYR A 114 9.98 -2.10 10.04
C TYR A 114 10.38 -0.64 9.74
N ILE A 115 9.67 0.34 10.29
CA ILE A 115 9.99 1.78 10.13
C ILE A 115 11.37 2.10 10.72
N LEU A 116 11.76 1.36 11.77
CA LEU A 116 13.10 1.48 12.37
C LEU A 116 14.14 0.62 11.63
N ILE A 117 13.75 -0.58 11.22
CA ILE A 117 14.66 -1.56 10.61
C ILE A 117 15.08 -1.14 9.20
N VAL A 118 14.16 -0.62 8.39
CA VAL A 118 14.45 -0.24 6.98
C VAL A 118 15.54 0.83 6.88
N PRO A 119 15.52 1.95 7.62
CA PRO A 119 16.62 2.92 7.59
C PRO A 119 17.94 2.34 8.09
N VAL A 120 17.90 1.47 9.10
CA VAL A 120 19.12 0.85 9.64
C VAL A 120 19.76 -0.04 8.57
N ILE A 121 18.98 -0.88 7.90
CA ILE A 121 19.49 -1.72 6.80
C ILE A 121 20.01 -0.84 5.64
N GLY A 122 19.31 0.26 5.32
CA GLY A 122 19.71 1.20 4.28
C GLY A 122 21.04 1.94 4.56
N ILE A 123 21.49 2.00 5.81
CA ILE A 123 22.81 2.55 6.16
C ILE A 123 23.93 1.54 5.85
N PHE A 124 23.62 0.22 5.86
CA PHE A 124 24.59 -0.85 5.63
C PHE A 124 24.66 -1.30 4.16
N LEU A 125 23.69 -0.91 3.32
CA LEU A 125 23.62 -1.19 1.87
C LEU A 125 24.06 0.01 1.05
#